data_bfbb763ae4cc284872a061a2c7b9bc28
#
_entry.id   bfbb763ae4cc284872a061a2c7b9bc28
#
_cell.length_a   1.000
_cell.length_b   1.000
_cell.length_c   1.000
_cell.angle_alpha   90.00
_cell.angle_beta   90.00
_cell.angle_gamma   90.00
#
_symmetry.space_group_name_H-M   'P 1'
#
loop_
_entity.id
_entity.type
_entity.pdbx_description
1 polymer ?
#
loop_
_entity_poly.entity_id
_entity_poly.type
_entity_poly.pdbx_seq_one_letter_code
_entity_poly.pdbx_strand_id
1 'polypeptide(L)'
;MSNITSPAQPQQNDFQENYLIVGLGRSGLSSAKYLAKYETTFGKTINISSYDKFKNINEQKKILKGLNVKNFYTGDIKAEYCTKGSYIVLSPGIDFNEIEEITQGNKVVNDIFLFLKYIEKKHNATRNLKIIGVTGTNGKTTTCSFLEHLYNKLGINVKLAGNIGLSPLDLIDELNNVEIIILEISSFQLIPFIKKVLPVKLDVGIFLNLTPDHLDVHKDMAEYTQAKLTLLSSSKRTILNRNLDQSIISKFNDISFGESLKGDIKNQ
;
A
#
# COMPACT_ATOMS: atom_id res chain seq x y z
N MET A 1 36.59 38.51 -34.43
CA MET A 1 36.42 37.99 -33.04
C MET A 1 34.97 37.57 -32.90
N SER A 2 34.71 36.29 -33.08
CA SER A 2 33.38 35.69 -33.08
C SER A 2 33.05 35.27 -31.63
N ASN A 3 32.03 35.88 -31.05
CA ASN A 3 31.50 35.52 -29.76
C ASN A 3 30.79 34.15 -29.86
N ILE A 4 31.41 33.13 -29.29
CA ILE A 4 30.80 31.82 -29.09
C ILE A 4 29.97 31.93 -27.82
N THR A 5 28.65 32.07 -27.96
CA THR A 5 27.69 31.91 -26.87
C THR A 5 27.61 30.43 -26.48
N SER A 6 28.00 30.11 -25.26
CA SER A 6 27.79 28.76 -24.66
C SER A 6 26.32 28.37 -24.72
N PRO A 7 26.00 27.09 -25.06
CA PRO A 7 24.61 26.63 -25.01
C PRO A 7 24.10 26.66 -23.58
N ALA A 8 22.93 27.26 -23.39
CA ALA A 8 22.22 27.30 -22.12
C ALA A 8 21.99 25.85 -21.62
N GLN A 9 22.41 25.58 -20.40
CA GLN A 9 22.09 24.32 -19.74
C GLN A 9 20.57 24.18 -19.66
N PRO A 10 20.00 22.98 -19.92
CA PRO A 10 18.58 22.78 -19.78
C PRO A 10 18.19 23.06 -18.32
N GLN A 11 17.26 23.99 -18.13
CA GLN A 11 16.63 24.23 -16.83
C GLN A 11 16.08 22.89 -16.33
N GLN A 12 16.58 22.40 -15.20
CA GLN A 12 15.97 21.34 -14.44
C GLN A 12 14.54 21.80 -14.11
N ASN A 13 13.57 21.29 -14.86
CA ASN A 13 12.16 21.37 -14.48
C ASN A 13 12.05 20.61 -13.16
N ASP A 14 12.07 21.32 -12.05
CA ASP A 14 11.72 20.83 -10.72
C ASP A 14 10.26 20.37 -10.78
N PHE A 15 10.04 19.10 -11.12
CA PHE A 15 8.72 18.48 -11.02
C PHE A 15 8.34 18.39 -9.55
N GLN A 16 7.60 19.39 -9.10
CA GLN A 16 7.04 19.45 -7.77
C GLN A 16 5.90 18.43 -7.67
N GLU A 17 6.04 17.48 -6.77
CA GLU A 17 4.98 16.50 -6.47
C GLU A 17 4.13 17.02 -5.28
N ASN A 18 2.82 17.01 -5.43
CA ASN A 18 1.88 17.42 -4.38
C ASN A 18 1.22 16.18 -3.78
N TYR A 19 1.18 16.11 -2.47
CA TYR A 19 0.58 15.03 -1.70
C TYR A 19 -0.47 15.59 -0.73
N LEU A 20 -1.68 15.03 -0.76
CA LEU A 20 -2.69 15.21 0.27
C LEU A 20 -2.83 13.91 1.06
N ILE A 21 -2.48 13.95 2.33
CA ILE A 21 -2.67 12.82 3.25
C ILE A 21 -4.08 12.90 3.82
N VAL A 22 -4.88 11.86 3.59
CA VAL A 22 -6.27 11.77 4.03
C VAL A 22 -6.40 10.73 5.14
N GLY A 23 -6.76 11.20 6.34
CA GLY A 23 -6.77 10.43 7.58
C GLY A 23 -5.41 10.46 8.28
N LEU A 24 -5.39 10.99 9.51
CA LEU A 24 -4.18 11.19 10.32
C LEU A 24 -4.03 10.15 11.43
N GLY A 25 -4.51 8.95 11.19
CA GLY A 25 -4.17 7.77 11.98
C GLY A 25 -2.72 7.32 11.76
N ARG A 26 -2.39 6.11 12.19
CA ARG A 26 -1.03 5.54 12.10
C ARG A 26 -0.46 5.60 10.67
N SER A 27 -1.16 5.05 9.68
CA SER A 27 -0.71 5.04 8.28
C SER A 27 -0.49 6.44 7.72
N GLY A 28 -1.38 7.40 8.03
CA GLY A 28 -1.25 8.79 7.56
C GLY A 28 -0.05 9.50 8.18
N LEU A 29 0.19 9.33 9.49
CA LEU A 29 1.36 9.91 10.14
C LEU A 29 2.67 9.27 9.66
N SER A 30 2.71 7.95 9.44
CA SER A 30 3.85 7.26 8.85
C SER A 30 4.12 7.73 7.42
N SER A 31 3.06 7.95 6.63
CA SER A 31 3.18 8.51 5.28
C SER A 31 3.74 9.93 5.29
N ALA A 32 3.31 10.77 6.23
CA ALA A 32 3.85 12.14 6.37
C ALA A 32 5.34 12.12 6.72
N LYS A 33 5.75 11.29 7.68
CA LYS A 33 7.16 11.13 8.06
C LYS A 33 8.01 10.64 6.89
N TYR A 34 7.51 9.64 6.17
CA TYR A 34 8.18 9.10 4.99
C TYR A 34 8.34 10.16 3.91
N LEU A 35 7.27 10.87 3.54
CA LEU A 35 7.30 11.89 2.50
C LEU A 35 8.22 13.04 2.84
N ALA A 36 8.21 13.54 4.09
CA ALA A 36 9.13 14.58 4.55
C ALA A 36 10.60 14.16 4.42
N LYS A 37 10.92 12.88 4.68
CA LYS A 37 12.26 12.30 4.51
C LYS A 37 12.59 12.01 3.04
N TYR A 38 11.58 11.72 2.23
CA TYR A 38 11.71 11.34 0.83
C TYR A 38 12.31 12.47 -0.02
N GLU A 39 11.96 13.72 0.24
CA GLU A 39 12.51 14.90 -0.44
C GLU A 39 14.04 14.90 -0.37
N THR A 40 14.60 14.72 0.81
CA THR A 40 16.05 14.66 1.01
C THR A 40 16.70 13.40 0.44
N THR A 41 15.95 12.28 0.41
CA THR A 41 16.46 10.98 -0.04
C THR A 41 16.54 10.86 -1.56
N PHE A 42 15.62 11.49 -2.29
CA PHE A 42 15.49 11.34 -3.75
C PHE A 42 15.62 12.67 -4.53
N GLY A 43 15.93 13.78 -3.86
CA GLY A 43 16.17 15.08 -4.50
C GLY A 43 14.95 15.66 -5.21
N LYS A 44 13.73 15.39 -4.70
CA LYS A 44 12.48 15.89 -5.28
C LYS A 44 11.83 16.90 -4.36
N THR A 45 11.38 18.03 -4.90
CA THR A 45 10.57 18.98 -4.14
C THR A 45 9.15 18.44 -3.95
N ILE A 46 8.72 18.31 -2.69
CA ILE A 46 7.41 17.76 -2.32
C ILE A 46 6.63 18.80 -1.51
N ASN A 47 5.35 18.97 -1.86
CA ASN A 47 4.38 19.69 -1.03
C ASN A 47 3.48 18.70 -0.34
N ILE A 48 3.44 18.73 0.98
CA ILE A 48 2.57 17.87 1.79
C ILE A 48 1.47 18.72 2.41
N SER A 49 0.23 18.33 2.19
CA SER A 49 -0.96 18.80 2.90
C SER A 49 -1.62 17.63 3.60
N SER A 50 -2.41 17.90 4.62
CA SER A 50 -3.10 16.86 5.37
C SER A 50 -4.54 17.21 5.63
N TYR A 51 -5.40 16.20 5.66
CA TYR A 51 -6.81 16.28 5.99
C TYR A 51 -7.21 15.18 6.97
N ASP A 52 -8.05 15.56 7.94
CA ASP A 52 -8.73 14.61 8.81
C ASP A 52 -10.16 15.10 9.09
N LYS A 53 -11.13 14.19 9.08
CA LYS A 53 -12.54 14.49 9.35
C LYS A 53 -12.74 15.05 10.77
N PHE A 54 -11.93 14.58 11.73
CA PHE A 54 -11.99 15.00 13.10
C PHE A 54 -11.37 16.40 13.29
N LYS A 55 -12.09 17.29 14.01
CA LYS A 55 -11.60 18.65 14.26
C LYS A 55 -10.49 18.70 15.31
N ASN A 56 -10.44 17.72 16.23
CA ASN A 56 -9.43 17.67 17.29
C ASN A 56 -8.24 16.81 16.87
N ILE A 57 -7.31 17.40 16.15
CA ILE A 57 -6.05 16.78 15.66
C ILE A 57 -4.82 17.51 16.22
N ASN A 58 -4.89 18.01 17.47
CA ASN A 58 -3.82 18.84 18.03
C ASN A 58 -2.49 18.11 18.15
N GLU A 59 -2.48 16.84 18.57
CA GLU A 59 -1.27 16.03 18.65
C GLU A 59 -0.69 15.77 17.28
N GLN A 60 -1.53 15.38 16.32
CA GLN A 60 -1.13 15.14 14.93
C GLN A 60 -0.55 16.41 14.31
N LYS A 61 -1.21 17.56 14.50
CA LYS A 61 -0.69 18.86 14.02
C LYS A 61 0.68 19.19 14.58
N LYS A 62 0.95 18.87 15.85
CA LYS A 62 2.26 19.10 16.47
C LYS A 62 3.35 18.29 15.77
N ILE A 63 3.08 17.00 15.50
CA ILE A 63 3.99 16.12 14.76
C ILE A 63 4.20 16.65 13.33
N LEU A 64 3.12 16.94 12.62
CA LEU A 64 3.15 17.32 11.20
C LEU A 64 3.84 18.69 10.96
N LYS A 65 3.71 19.63 11.88
CA LYS A 65 4.45 20.91 11.82
C LYS A 65 5.96 20.69 11.80
N GLY A 66 6.46 19.72 12.57
CA GLY A 66 7.87 19.33 12.55
C GLY A 66 8.33 18.67 11.24
N LEU A 67 7.38 18.23 10.40
CA LEU A 67 7.63 17.57 9.13
C LEU A 67 7.41 18.50 7.90
N ASN A 68 7.33 19.80 8.10
CA ASN A 68 7.12 20.79 7.03
C ASN A 68 5.82 20.56 6.21
N VAL A 69 4.77 20.02 6.85
CA VAL A 69 3.44 19.94 6.24
C VAL A 69 2.85 21.34 6.17
N LYS A 70 2.45 21.78 4.97
CA LYS A 70 2.05 23.17 4.71
C LYS A 70 0.63 23.48 5.18
N ASN A 71 -0.31 22.59 4.87
CA ASN A 71 -1.74 22.83 5.13
C ASN A 71 -2.34 21.71 5.98
N PHE A 72 -3.28 22.10 6.84
CA PHE A 72 -4.00 21.21 7.75
C PHE A 72 -5.50 21.46 7.59
N TYR A 73 -6.20 20.56 6.94
CA TYR A 73 -7.62 20.66 6.71
C TYR A 73 -8.39 19.73 7.65
N THR A 74 -9.58 20.16 8.09
CA THR A 74 -10.46 19.37 8.96
C THR A 74 -11.93 19.63 8.64
N GLY A 75 -12.83 18.72 9.03
CA GLY A 75 -14.26 18.81 8.75
C GLY A 75 -14.64 18.19 7.42
N ASP A 76 -15.49 18.82 6.65
CA ASP A 76 -15.89 18.30 5.34
C ASP A 76 -14.75 18.41 4.32
N ILE A 77 -14.56 17.37 3.53
CA ILE A 77 -13.54 17.40 2.50
C ILE A 77 -14.00 18.28 1.31
N LYS A 78 -13.06 18.99 0.70
CA LYS A 78 -13.36 19.88 -0.42
C LYS A 78 -12.39 19.68 -1.57
N ALA A 79 -12.88 19.80 -2.80
CA ALA A 79 -12.07 19.66 -4.01
C ALA A 79 -10.83 20.59 -4.01
N GLU A 80 -10.95 21.78 -3.45
CA GLU A 80 -9.87 22.77 -3.36
C GLU A 80 -8.67 22.35 -2.50
N TYR A 81 -8.80 21.30 -1.66
CA TYR A 81 -7.69 20.80 -0.84
C TYR A 81 -6.65 20.03 -1.65
N CYS A 82 -6.99 19.67 -2.89
CA CYS A 82 -6.14 18.88 -3.76
C CYS A 82 -6.03 19.53 -5.15
N THR A 83 -4.81 19.87 -5.55
CA THR A 83 -4.56 20.35 -6.92
C THR A 83 -4.58 19.17 -7.89
N LYS A 84 -5.09 19.39 -9.11
CA LYS A 84 -5.14 18.34 -10.15
C LYS A 84 -3.74 17.77 -10.42
N GLY A 85 -3.65 16.46 -10.50
CA GLY A 85 -2.38 15.75 -10.68
C GLY A 85 -1.67 15.37 -9.38
N SER A 86 -2.25 15.70 -8.22
CA SER A 86 -1.71 15.34 -6.90
C SER A 86 -1.83 13.84 -6.61
N TYR A 87 -1.03 13.41 -5.65
CA TYR A 87 -1.21 12.12 -4.99
C TYR A 87 -2.08 12.29 -3.74
N ILE A 88 -3.14 11.49 -3.64
CA ILE A 88 -3.98 11.38 -2.45
C ILE A 88 -3.53 10.13 -1.70
N VAL A 89 -2.94 10.31 -0.53
CA VAL A 89 -2.49 9.20 0.33
C VAL A 89 -3.60 8.85 1.30
N LEU A 90 -4.33 7.79 0.99
CA LEU A 90 -5.54 7.38 1.72
C LEU A 90 -5.18 6.42 2.85
N SER A 91 -5.60 6.77 4.07
CA SER A 91 -5.51 5.86 5.23
C SER A 91 -6.60 4.77 5.16
N PRO A 92 -6.32 3.52 5.62
CA PRO A 92 -7.25 2.39 5.49
C PRO A 92 -8.62 2.59 6.15
N GLY A 93 -8.72 3.45 7.17
CA GLY A 93 -9.96 3.73 7.89
C GLY A 93 -10.86 4.79 7.25
N ILE A 94 -10.51 5.31 6.09
CA ILE A 94 -11.31 6.31 5.37
C ILE A 94 -12.07 5.61 4.25
N ASP A 95 -13.37 5.83 4.19
CA ASP A 95 -14.21 5.34 3.10
C ASP A 95 -13.82 6.06 1.79
N PHE A 96 -13.56 5.27 0.75
CA PHE A 96 -13.22 5.79 -0.57
C PHE A 96 -14.33 6.67 -1.15
N ASN A 97 -15.59 6.37 -0.86
CA ASN A 97 -16.74 7.16 -1.31
C ASN A 97 -16.76 8.57 -0.70
N GLU A 98 -16.25 8.74 0.53
CA GLU A 98 -16.17 10.06 1.18
C GLU A 98 -15.19 11.01 0.48
N ILE A 99 -14.28 10.49 -0.33
CA ILE A 99 -13.25 11.28 -1.02
C ILE A 99 -13.44 11.35 -2.54
N GLU A 100 -14.54 10.81 -3.06
CA GLU A 100 -14.76 10.70 -4.52
C GLU A 100 -14.57 12.04 -5.23
N GLU A 101 -15.04 13.14 -4.63
CA GLU A 101 -14.94 14.49 -5.20
C GLU A 101 -13.49 14.90 -5.50
N ILE A 102 -12.55 14.55 -4.63
CA ILE A 102 -11.14 14.91 -4.82
C ILE A 102 -10.34 13.90 -5.64
N THR A 103 -10.93 12.75 -6.00
CA THR A 103 -10.22 11.72 -6.77
C THR A 103 -10.09 12.04 -8.24
N GLN A 104 -10.97 12.92 -8.78
CA GLN A 104 -11.00 13.27 -10.21
C GLN A 104 -9.70 13.98 -10.64
N GLY A 105 -8.96 13.33 -11.55
CA GLY A 105 -7.69 13.85 -12.06
C GLY A 105 -6.50 13.70 -11.10
N ASN A 106 -6.68 13.00 -9.97
CA ASN A 106 -5.67 12.73 -8.95
C ASN A 106 -5.34 11.23 -8.85
N LYS A 107 -4.21 10.90 -8.24
CA LYS A 107 -3.75 9.53 -8.07
C LYS A 107 -3.97 9.09 -6.64
N VAL A 108 -4.94 8.22 -6.40
CA VAL A 108 -5.14 7.64 -5.06
C VAL A 108 -4.13 6.52 -4.82
N VAL A 109 -3.42 6.63 -3.71
CA VAL A 109 -2.40 5.69 -3.24
C VAL A 109 -2.55 5.49 -1.72
N ASN A 110 -1.74 4.63 -1.12
CA ASN A 110 -1.69 4.43 0.32
C ASN A 110 -0.26 4.16 0.79
N ASP A 111 -0.08 3.89 2.07
CA ASP A 111 1.23 3.59 2.67
C ASP A 111 1.89 2.34 2.09
N ILE A 112 1.12 1.30 1.75
CA ILE A 112 1.64 0.10 1.06
C ILE A 112 2.20 0.47 -0.31
N PHE A 113 1.47 1.28 -1.08
CA PHE A 113 1.95 1.73 -2.38
C PHE A 113 3.25 2.55 -2.27
N LEU A 114 3.31 3.48 -1.33
CA LEU A 114 4.50 4.30 -1.09
C LEU A 114 5.69 3.44 -0.68
N PHE A 115 5.47 2.44 0.18
CA PHE A 115 6.49 1.47 0.57
C PHE A 115 6.99 0.66 -0.64
N LEU A 116 6.11 0.09 -1.45
CA LEU A 116 6.50 -0.68 -2.63
C LEU A 116 7.24 0.21 -3.66
N LYS A 117 6.85 1.49 -3.79
CA LYS A 117 7.59 2.46 -4.59
C LYS A 117 8.99 2.73 -4.06
N TYR A 118 9.16 2.76 -2.74
CA TYR A 118 10.49 2.85 -2.14
C TYR A 118 11.34 1.62 -2.48
N ILE A 119 10.78 0.41 -2.32
CA ILE A 119 11.47 -0.83 -2.67
C ILE A 119 11.89 -0.85 -4.15
N GLU A 120 11.01 -0.44 -5.07
CA GLU A 120 11.31 -0.33 -6.49
C GLU A 120 12.55 0.56 -6.76
N LYS A 121 12.60 1.73 -6.12
CA LYS A 121 13.70 2.69 -6.29
C LYS A 121 15.00 2.25 -5.62
N LYS A 122 14.93 1.50 -4.55
CA LYS A 122 16.07 1.00 -3.78
C LYS A 122 16.43 -0.46 -4.10
N HIS A 123 16.07 -0.93 -5.29
CA HIS A 123 16.23 -2.33 -5.72
C HIS A 123 17.60 -2.94 -5.39
N ASN A 124 18.69 -2.20 -5.54
CA ASN A 124 20.04 -2.70 -5.23
C ASN A 124 20.24 -2.95 -3.72
N ALA A 125 19.68 -2.10 -2.86
CA ALA A 125 19.76 -2.24 -1.41
C ALA A 125 18.79 -3.27 -0.84
N THR A 126 17.69 -3.57 -1.56
CA THR A 126 16.62 -4.49 -1.13
C THR A 126 16.60 -5.79 -1.94
N ARG A 127 17.69 -6.12 -2.65
CA ARG A 127 17.75 -7.23 -3.61
C ARG A 127 17.34 -8.60 -3.03
N ASN A 128 17.65 -8.84 -1.77
CA ASN A 128 17.36 -10.12 -1.11
C ASN A 128 16.05 -10.11 -0.32
N LEU A 129 15.41 -8.96 -0.18
CA LEU A 129 14.17 -8.82 0.55
C LEU A 129 13.03 -9.55 -0.19
N LYS A 130 12.31 -10.42 0.53
CA LYS A 130 11.10 -11.08 0.05
C LYS A 130 9.87 -10.43 0.65
N ILE A 131 8.83 -10.29 -0.15
CA ILE A 131 7.57 -9.68 0.28
C ILE A 131 6.44 -10.68 0.09
N ILE A 132 5.77 -11.01 1.20
CA ILE A 132 4.61 -11.91 1.26
C ILE A 132 3.39 -11.05 1.57
N GLY A 133 2.40 -11.03 0.69
CA GLY A 133 1.12 -10.37 0.92
C GLY A 133 0.05 -11.38 1.33
N VAL A 134 -0.73 -11.07 2.36
CA VAL A 134 -1.81 -11.93 2.86
C VAL A 134 -3.11 -11.15 2.84
N THR A 135 -4.13 -11.70 2.16
CA THR A 135 -5.49 -11.18 2.14
C THR A 135 -6.52 -12.28 2.38
N GLY A 136 -7.74 -11.89 2.63
CA GLY A 136 -8.87 -12.78 2.89
C GLY A 136 -9.97 -12.03 3.65
N THR A 137 -11.13 -12.61 3.79
CA THR A 137 -12.15 -12.08 4.69
C THR A 137 -11.71 -12.29 6.14
N ASN A 138 -11.40 -13.51 6.51
CA ASN A 138 -11.05 -13.93 7.86
C ASN A 138 -9.65 -14.57 7.92
N GLY A 139 -9.05 -14.59 9.12
CA GLY A 139 -7.80 -15.31 9.40
C GLY A 139 -6.52 -14.62 8.95
N LYS A 140 -6.57 -13.42 8.38
CA LYS A 140 -5.39 -12.66 7.95
C LYS A 140 -4.35 -12.49 9.07
N THR A 141 -4.77 -11.88 10.17
CA THR A 141 -3.91 -11.62 11.34
C THR A 141 -3.29 -12.87 11.90
N THR A 142 -4.10 -13.92 12.07
CA THR A 142 -3.63 -15.22 12.59
C THR A 142 -2.58 -15.82 11.67
N THR A 143 -2.83 -15.82 10.35
CA THR A 143 -1.88 -16.36 9.37
C THR A 143 -0.59 -15.55 9.35
N CYS A 144 -0.68 -14.22 9.35
CA CYS A 144 0.50 -13.36 9.36
C CYS A 144 1.35 -13.56 10.60
N SER A 145 0.73 -13.58 11.79
CA SER A 145 1.44 -13.81 13.05
C SER A 145 2.04 -15.22 13.15
N PHE A 146 1.35 -16.22 12.61
CA PHE A 146 1.87 -17.59 12.53
C PHE A 146 3.10 -17.66 11.63
N LEU A 147 3.04 -17.06 10.45
CA LEU A 147 4.19 -17.02 9.52
C LEU A 147 5.38 -16.26 10.13
N GLU A 148 5.13 -15.13 10.78
CA GLU A 148 6.15 -14.37 11.47
C GLU A 148 6.84 -15.22 12.55
N HIS A 149 6.03 -15.89 13.39
CA HIS A 149 6.56 -16.80 14.41
C HIS A 149 7.38 -17.94 13.80
N LEU A 150 6.89 -18.57 12.75
CA LEU A 150 7.56 -19.67 12.07
C LEU A 150 8.92 -19.25 11.50
N TYR A 151 8.97 -18.15 10.75
CA TYR A 151 10.23 -17.65 10.18
C TYR A 151 11.24 -17.25 11.25
N ASN A 152 10.78 -16.59 12.33
CA ASN A 152 11.66 -16.27 13.47
C ASN A 152 12.23 -17.54 14.13
N LYS A 153 11.44 -18.64 14.26
CA LYS A 153 11.93 -19.93 14.77
C LYS A 153 12.96 -20.58 13.85
N LEU A 154 12.88 -20.31 12.55
CA LEU A 154 13.87 -20.77 11.56
C LEU A 154 15.12 -19.87 11.50
N GLY A 155 15.22 -18.83 12.34
CA GLY A 155 16.35 -17.90 12.35
C GLY A 155 16.34 -16.89 11.22
N ILE A 156 15.21 -16.73 10.51
CA ILE A 156 15.04 -15.78 9.41
C ILE A 156 14.51 -14.47 9.98
N ASN A 157 15.17 -13.36 9.66
CA ASN A 157 14.75 -12.05 10.11
C ASN A 157 13.53 -11.57 9.33
N VAL A 158 12.36 -11.68 9.96
CA VAL A 158 11.06 -11.35 9.39
C VAL A 158 10.41 -10.18 10.12
N LYS A 159 9.67 -9.35 9.40
CA LYS A 159 8.84 -8.27 9.95
C LYS A 159 7.42 -8.37 9.42
N LEU A 160 6.47 -8.07 10.31
CA LEU A 160 5.03 -8.00 9.99
C LEU A 160 4.58 -6.54 9.98
N ALA A 161 3.86 -6.15 8.93
CA ALA A 161 3.33 -4.80 8.76
C ALA A 161 2.03 -4.78 7.93
N GLY A 162 1.45 -3.61 7.76
CA GLY A 162 0.29 -3.38 6.89
C GLY A 162 -0.97 -3.00 7.67
N ASN A 163 -2.06 -3.73 7.43
CA ASN A 163 -3.35 -3.48 8.08
C ASN A 163 -3.30 -3.63 9.61
N ILE A 164 -2.37 -4.42 10.11
CA ILE A 164 -2.07 -4.61 11.53
C ILE A 164 -0.62 -4.24 11.84
N GLY A 165 -0.34 -4.03 13.13
CA GLY A 165 1.02 -3.73 13.59
C GLY A 165 1.51 -2.36 13.11
N LEU A 166 2.67 -2.31 12.49
CA LEU A 166 3.31 -1.10 11.97
C LEU A 166 2.86 -0.78 10.54
N SER A 167 2.90 0.49 10.15
CA SER A 167 2.91 0.80 8.72
C SER A 167 4.19 0.26 8.09
N PRO A 168 4.15 -0.31 6.88
CA PRO A 168 5.38 -0.77 6.22
C PRO A 168 6.40 0.35 6.00
N LEU A 169 5.96 1.61 5.97
CA LEU A 169 6.84 2.78 5.88
C LEU A 169 7.71 2.99 7.13
N ASP A 170 7.25 2.53 8.29
CA ASP A 170 8.01 2.63 9.55
C ASP A 170 9.19 1.64 9.59
N LEU A 171 9.21 0.63 8.69
CA LEU A 171 10.28 -0.37 8.61
C LEU A 171 11.44 0.05 7.69
N ILE A 172 11.32 1.16 6.95
CA ILE A 172 12.27 1.53 5.88
C ILE A 172 13.71 1.64 6.38
N ASP A 173 13.92 2.13 7.59
CA ASP A 173 15.26 2.31 8.17
C ASP A 173 15.88 0.98 8.66
N GLU A 174 15.07 -0.07 8.83
CA GLU A 174 15.50 -1.40 9.31
C GLU A 174 15.73 -2.41 8.16
N LEU A 175 15.37 -2.08 6.92
CA LEU A 175 15.32 -3.02 5.80
C LEU A 175 16.63 -3.72 5.47
N ASN A 176 17.77 -3.13 5.79
CA ASN A 176 19.09 -3.71 5.48
C ASN A 176 19.32 -5.09 6.14
N ASN A 177 18.63 -5.36 7.24
CA ASN A 177 18.76 -6.60 7.99
C ASN A 177 17.54 -7.52 7.86
N VAL A 178 16.48 -7.08 7.17
CA VAL A 178 15.23 -7.84 7.03
C VAL A 178 15.29 -8.70 5.77
N GLU A 179 14.97 -9.98 5.93
CA GLU A 179 14.94 -10.94 4.82
C GLU A 179 13.53 -11.11 4.26
N ILE A 180 12.52 -11.05 5.13
CA ILE A 180 11.11 -11.22 4.73
C ILE A 180 10.25 -10.12 5.36
N ILE A 181 9.38 -9.53 4.57
CA ILE A 181 8.27 -8.70 5.04
C ILE A 181 6.96 -9.41 4.74
N ILE A 182 6.15 -9.60 5.78
CA ILE A 182 4.78 -10.08 5.67
C ILE A 182 3.87 -8.86 5.74
N LEU A 183 3.08 -8.64 4.69
CA LEU A 183 2.10 -7.57 4.61
C LEU A 183 0.69 -8.13 4.78
N GLU A 184 0.04 -7.80 5.89
CA GLU A 184 -1.40 -7.99 5.99
C GLU A 184 -2.09 -6.90 5.17
N ILE A 185 -2.90 -7.27 4.18
CA ILE A 185 -3.53 -6.32 3.27
C ILE A 185 -5.05 -6.53 3.26
N SER A 186 -5.78 -5.47 3.64
CA SER A 186 -7.24 -5.44 3.59
C SER A 186 -7.75 -5.13 2.18
N SER A 187 -9.03 -5.41 1.93
CA SER A 187 -9.68 -5.01 0.67
C SER A 187 -9.71 -3.48 0.49
N PHE A 188 -9.89 -2.72 1.57
CA PHE A 188 -9.86 -1.24 1.53
C PHE A 188 -8.54 -0.70 1.00
N GLN A 189 -7.42 -1.29 1.43
CA GLN A 189 -6.10 -0.92 0.93
C GLN A 189 -5.88 -1.28 -0.54
N LEU A 190 -6.69 -2.19 -1.09
CA LEU A 190 -6.59 -2.64 -2.48
C LEU A 190 -7.57 -1.95 -3.43
N ILE A 191 -8.64 -1.30 -2.93
CA ILE A 191 -9.63 -0.57 -3.76
C ILE A 191 -8.93 0.39 -4.75
N PRO A 192 -7.96 1.24 -4.35
CA PRO A 192 -7.35 2.20 -5.28
C PRO A 192 -6.62 1.54 -6.45
N PHE A 193 -6.36 0.24 -6.36
CA PHE A 193 -5.56 -0.51 -7.33
C PHE A 193 -6.37 -1.53 -8.13
N ILE A 194 -7.70 -1.56 -7.98
CA ILE A 194 -8.56 -2.42 -8.79
C ILE A 194 -8.24 -2.21 -10.28
N LYS A 195 -7.99 -3.33 -11.01
CA LYS A 195 -7.56 -3.33 -12.43
C LYS A 195 -6.20 -2.66 -12.70
N LYS A 196 -5.40 -2.40 -11.66
CA LYS A 196 -4.03 -1.90 -11.77
C LYS A 196 -3.06 -2.91 -11.19
N VAL A 197 -1.77 -2.75 -11.47
CA VAL A 197 -0.70 -3.58 -10.88
C VAL A 197 0.00 -2.73 -9.82
N LEU A 198 0.34 -3.34 -8.70
CA LEU A 198 1.16 -2.68 -7.68
C LEU A 198 2.56 -2.36 -8.24
N PRO A 199 3.27 -1.35 -7.71
CA PRO A 199 4.56 -0.89 -8.22
C PRO A 199 5.61 -2.00 -8.34
N VAL A 200 5.59 -2.92 -7.37
CA VAL A 200 6.49 -4.09 -7.33
C VAL A 200 5.65 -5.33 -7.18
N LYS A 201 6.01 -6.39 -7.90
CA LYS A 201 5.41 -7.70 -7.68
C LYS A 201 5.87 -8.26 -6.33
N LEU A 202 4.90 -8.64 -5.50
CA LEU A 202 5.14 -9.40 -4.29
C LEU A 202 5.74 -10.77 -4.66
N ASP A 203 6.60 -11.32 -3.82
CA ASP A 203 7.15 -12.66 -4.08
C ASP A 203 6.06 -13.73 -3.95
N VAL A 204 5.18 -13.59 -2.94
CA VAL A 204 4.05 -14.50 -2.71
C VAL A 204 2.79 -13.70 -2.34
N GLY A 205 1.66 -14.04 -2.95
CA GLY A 205 0.33 -13.57 -2.59
C GLY A 205 -0.50 -14.71 -2.03
N ILE A 206 -1.03 -14.54 -0.82
CA ILE A 206 -1.85 -15.55 -0.13
C ILE A 206 -3.29 -15.05 -0.04
N PHE A 207 -4.25 -15.84 -0.55
CA PHE A 207 -5.68 -15.56 -0.46
C PHE A 207 -6.37 -16.65 0.36
N LEU A 208 -6.75 -16.30 1.58
CA LEU A 208 -7.19 -17.28 2.59
C LEU A 208 -8.63 -17.75 2.36
N ASN A 209 -9.56 -16.83 2.16
CA ASN A 209 -10.98 -17.11 2.00
C ASN A 209 -11.75 -15.88 1.51
N LEU A 210 -12.95 -16.11 1.02
CA LEU A 210 -13.86 -15.08 0.54
C LEU A 210 -15.27 -15.40 1.02
N THR A 211 -15.81 -14.59 1.92
CA THR A 211 -17.20 -14.60 2.36
C THR A 211 -17.76 -13.18 2.35
N PRO A 212 -19.08 -12.98 2.24
CA PRO A 212 -19.66 -11.65 2.28
C PRO A 212 -19.24 -10.89 3.53
N ASP A 213 -18.67 -9.69 3.32
CA ASP A 213 -18.23 -8.77 4.37
C ASP A 213 -18.03 -7.38 3.74
N HIS A 214 -18.06 -6.32 4.55
CA HIS A 214 -17.76 -4.95 4.14
C HIS A 214 -18.59 -4.43 2.92
N LEU A 215 -19.84 -4.91 2.77
CA LEU A 215 -20.75 -4.47 1.69
C LEU A 215 -21.39 -3.09 1.99
N ASP A 216 -21.09 -2.51 3.14
CA ASP A 216 -21.33 -1.12 3.49
C ASP A 216 -20.37 -0.15 2.79
N VAL A 217 -19.21 -0.62 2.37
CA VAL A 217 -18.15 0.17 1.70
C VAL A 217 -17.94 -0.26 0.25
N HIS A 218 -17.92 -1.57 -0.03
CA HIS A 218 -17.87 -2.10 -1.39
C HIS A 218 -19.26 -2.08 -2.03
N LYS A 219 -19.34 -1.68 -3.30
CA LYS A 219 -20.61 -1.66 -4.05
C LYS A 219 -21.33 -3.02 -4.03
N ASP A 220 -20.55 -4.08 -4.14
CA ASP A 220 -21.03 -5.46 -4.22
C ASP A 220 -19.89 -6.46 -3.96
N MET A 221 -20.24 -7.75 -3.94
CA MET A 221 -19.28 -8.85 -3.83
C MET A 221 -18.28 -8.90 -5.00
N ALA A 222 -18.65 -8.41 -6.17
CA ALA A 222 -17.75 -8.43 -7.33
C ALA A 222 -16.60 -7.42 -7.13
N GLU A 223 -16.88 -6.21 -6.67
CA GLU A 223 -15.85 -5.22 -6.33
C GLU A 223 -14.98 -5.70 -5.17
N TYR A 224 -15.59 -6.26 -4.10
CA TYR A 224 -14.86 -6.81 -2.96
C TYR A 224 -13.90 -7.92 -3.38
N THR A 225 -14.37 -8.83 -4.24
CA THR A 225 -13.55 -9.90 -4.81
C THR A 225 -12.43 -9.32 -5.68
N GLN A 226 -12.76 -8.38 -6.57
CA GLN A 226 -11.80 -7.77 -7.49
C GLN A 226 -10.69 -7.01 -6.74
N ALA A 227 -11.04 -6.33 -5.63
CA ALA A 227 -10.05 -5.70 -4.78
C ALA A 227 -9.01 -6.73 -4.28
N LYS A 228 -9.47 -7.86 -3.71
CA LYS A 228 -8.56 -8.91 -3.23
C LYS A 228 -7.75 -9.59 -4.35
N LEU A 229 -8.34 -9.78 -5.53
CA LEU A 229 -7.64 -10.34 -6.70
C LEU A 229 -6.49 -9.45 -7.18
N THR A 230 -6.49 -8.16 -6.85
CA THR A 230 -5.37 -7.26 -7.14
C THR A 230 -4.07 -7.74 -6.49
N LEU A 231 -4.14 -8.29 -5.28
CA LEU A 231 -2.98 -8.88 -4.60
C LEU A 231 -2.39 -10.02 -5.42
N LEU A 232 -3.22 -10.96 -5.86
CA LEU A 232 -2.78 -12.13 -6.64
C LEU A 232 -2.18 -11.71 -7.98
N SER A 233 -2.85 -10.82 -8.69
CA SER A 233 -2.36 -10.27 -9.98
C SER A 233 -1.01 -9.54 -9.84
N SER A 234 -0.73 -9.04 -8.65
CA SER A 234 0.51 -8.33 -8.31
C SER A 234 1.56 -9.24 -7.65
N SER A 235 1.38 -10.56 -7.67
CA SER A 235 2.28 -11.52 -7.06
C SER A 235 2.98 -12.37 -8.11
N LYS A 236 4.22 -12.81 -7.80
CA LYS A 236 4.99 -13.74 -8.64
C LYS A 236 4.49 -15.18 -8.48
N ARG A 237 4.11 -15.54 -7.25
CA ARG A 237 3.51 -16.83 -6.88
C ARG A 237 2.28 -16.59 -6.03
N THR A 238 1.34 -17.51 -6.10
CA THR A 238 0.06 -17.42 -5.38
C THR A 238 -0.20 -18.68 -4.55
N ILE A 239 -0.78 -18.48 -3.38
CA ILE A 239 -1.23 -19.57 -2.49
C ILE A 239 -2.72 -19.34 -2.21
N LEU A 240 -3.55 -20.30 -2.60
CA LEU A 240 -5.00 -20.15 -2.60
C LEU A 240 -5.68 -21.23 -1.76
N ASN A 241 -6.75 -20.85 -1.09
CA ASN A 241 -7.66 -21.83 -0.51
C ASN A 241 -8.48 -22.51 -1.62
N ARG A 242 -8.54 -23.86 -1.59
CA ARG A 242 -9.32 -24.68 -2.55
C ARG A 242 -10.83 -24.43 -2.50
N ASN A 243 -11.32 -23.82 -1.44
CA ASN A 243 -12.75 -23.47 -1.29
C ASN A 243 -13.11 -22.12 -1.96
N LEU A 244 -12.15 -21.43 -2.60
CA LEU A 244 -12.44 -20.29 -3.45
C LEU A 244 -13.12 -20.74 -4.74
N ASP A 245 -13.79 -19.79 -5.41
CA ASP A 245 -14.44 -20.05 -6.69
C ASP A 245 -13.45 -20.62 -7.72
N GLN A 246 -13.89 -21.60 -8.52
CA GLN A 246 -13.06 -22.28 -9.52
C GLN A 246 -12.50 -21.32 -10.57
N SER A 247 -13.22 -20.24 -10.88
CA SER A 247 -12.73 -19.20 -11.80
C SER A 247 -11.51 -18.46 -11.24
N ILE A 248 -11.42 -18.29 -9.93
CA ILE A 248 -10.26 -17.72 -9.25
C ILE A 248 -9.12 -18.73 -9.23
N ILE A 249 -9.40 -19.97 -8.80
CA ILE A 249 -8.41 -21.03 -8.68
C ILE A 249 -7.75 -21.31 -10.03
N SER A 250 -8.53 -21.47 -11.09
CA SER A 250 -8.01 -21.74 -12.43
C SER A 250 -7.09 -20.62 -12.99
N LYS A 251 -7.34 -19.39 -12.56
CA LYS A 251 -6.57 -18.23 -13.02
C LYS A 251 -5.24 -18.03 -12.28
N PHE A 252 -5.16 -18.44 -11.01
CA PHE A 252 -4.04 -18.11 -10.11
C PHE A 252 -3.40 -19.33 -9.44
N ASN A 253 -3.56 -20.53 -9.99
CA ASN A 253 -3.24 -21.78 -9.30
C ASN A 253 -1.75 -22.13 -9.36
N ASP A 254 -0.91 -21.54 -8.50
CA ASP A 254 0.45 -22.05 -8.26
C ASP A 254 0.46 -23.11 -7.15
N ILE A 255 -0.14 -22.77 -5.99
CA ILE A 255 -0.24 -23.67 -4.84
C ILE A 255 -1.62 -23.50 -4.22
N SER A 256 -2.27 -24.58 -3.84
CA SER A 256 -3.54 -24.53 -3.13
C SER A 256 -3.50 -25.31 -1.81
N PHE A 257 -4.29 -24.86 -0.83
CA PHE A 257 -4.45 -25.50 0.46
C PHE A 257 -5.94 -25.64 0.80
N GLY A 258 -6.26 -26.42 1.82
CA GLY A 258 -7.64 -26.69 2.28
C GLY A 258 -8.04 -28.15 2.09
N GLU A 259 -9.24 -28.51 2.58
CA GLU A 259 -9.77 -29.86 2.44
C GLU A 259 -10.05 -30.17 0.98
N SER A 260 -9.63 -31.35 0.54
CA SER A 260 -10.08 -31.92 -0.74
C SER A 260 -11.57 -32.23 -0.64
N LEU A 261 -12.40 -31.63 -1.49
CA LEU A 261 -13.76 -32.09 -1.66
C LEU A 261 -13.69 -33.58 -2.04
N LYS A 262 -14.39 -34.44 -1.30
CA LYS A 262 -14.44 -35.89 -1.57
C LYS A 262 -14.78 -36.11 -3.05
N GLY A 263 -13.80 -36.47 -3.85
CA GLY A 263 -13.90 -36.66 -5.30
C GLY A 263 -12.60 -36.49 -6.07
N ASP A 264 -11.63 -35.74 -5.53
CA ASP A 264 -10.39 -35.42 -6.26
C ASP A 264 -9.19 -36.33 -5.90
N ILE A 265 -9.40 -37.49 -5.32
CA ILE A 265 -8.33 -38.50 -5.24
C ILE A 265 -8.34 -39.24 -6.59
N LYS A 266 -7.85 -38.59 -7.63
CA LYS A 266 -7.29 -39.28 -8.79
C LYS A 266 -5.77 -39.27 -8.62
N ASN A 267 -5.31 -40.46 -8.18
CA ASN A 267 -3.95 -41.02 -8.33
C ASN A 267 -2.91 -40.09 -8.97
N GLN A 268 -1.97 -39.66 -8.16
CA GLN A 268 -0.59 -39.46 -8.61
C GLN A 268 0.27 -40.60 -8.16
#